data_d68b480e2f23ffeb581b1d657a42b6c1
#
_entry.id   d68b480e2f23ffeb581b1d657a42b6c1
#
_cell.length_a   1.000
_cell.length_b   1.000
_cell.length_c   1.000
_cell.angle_alpha   90.00
_cell.angle_beta   90.00
_cell.angle_gamma   90.00
#
_symmetry.space_group_name_H-M   'P 1'
#
loop_
_entity.id
_entity.type
_entity.pdbx_description
1 polymer ?
#
loop_
_entity_poly.entity_id
_entity_poly.type
_entity_poly.pdbx_seq_one_letter_code
_entity_poly.pdbx_strand_id
1 'polypeptide(L)'
;MDITGNKATAYGLIAAAEKAGLKLYLGSYPITPATDILHELSKHKSCGVITVQCEDEISACASAIGASFAGALAATSTSGPGICLKSEAINLAVIDELPLVIIDVQRGGPSTGLPTKSEQTDLLQVLYGRNGESPMPVIAATSPTDCFSAAYMAAKIALEHLTPVVLLTDAFIANGSAAWRLPKMDDLPEIHPHYATSDQRYRYTPYQRDPETCVRYWAIPGQEGYTHILGGLEKDGKTGSISTEPENHDLMDHLRSRKVARIEVPDLEVLGDKDDAELLIVGFGSTYGHLLSTLKELRGKGYKVALAQFKYVNPLPRNTVEVLNRYPKVVVAEQNLGQLAALLRIRINNFSPYQYNKVKGQPFVVSELTEEFEKILLAPNRTKTGLTYEDNIIA
;
A
#
# COMPACT_ATOMS: atom_id res chain seq x y z
N MET A 1 -19.66 14.48 -10.08
CA MET A 1 -19.73 14.97 -8.69
C MET A 1 -18.32 15.34 -8.22
N ASP A 2 -18.20 16.22 -7.25
CA ASP A 2 -16.92 16.43 -6.57
C ASP A 2 -16.77 15.43 -5.44
N ILE A 3 -15.57 14.87 -5.29
CA ILE A 3 -15.27 13.86 -4.27
C ILE A 3 -13.95 14.17 -3.58
N THR A 4 -13.91 14.01 -2.25
CA THR A 4 -12.66 14.03 -1.48
C THR A 4 -12.00 12.65 -1.47
N GLY A 5 -10.68 12.59 -1.25
CA GLY A 5 -9.97 11.32 -1.20
C GLY A 5 -10.46 10.39 -0.09
N ASN A 6 -10.76 10.91 1.10
CA ASN A 6 -11.33 10.10 2.19
C ASN A 6 -12.67 9.46 1.80
N LYS A 7 -13.54 10.24 1.13
CA LYS A 7 -14.81 9.74 0.64
C LYS A 7 -14.64 8.71 -0.49
N ALA A 8 -13.70 8.96 -1.40
CA ALA A 8 -13.36 8.03 -2.46
C ALA A 8 -12.80 6.70 -1.92
N THR A 9 -11.96 6.77 -0.88
CA THR A 9 -11.46 5.59 -0.15
C THR A 9 -12.62 4.78 0.44
N ALA A 10 -13.57 5.44 1.11
CA ALA A 10 -14.75 4.76 1.67
C ALA A 10 -15.56 4.05 0.58
N TYR A 11 -15.80 4.70 -0.56
CA TYR A 11 -16.53 4.10 -1.67
C TYR A 11 -15.77 2.96 -2.35
N GLY A 12 -14.43 3.03 -2.43
CA GLY A 12 -13.60 1.95 -2.95
C GLY A 12 -13.71 0.68 -2.09
N LEU A 13 -13.71 0.83 -0.77
CA LEU A 13 -13.91 -0.29 0.16
C LEU A 13 -15.33 -0.89 0.06
N ILE A 14 -16.38 -0.06 -0.04
CA ILE A 14 -17.77 -0.53 -0.24
C ILE A 14 -17.88 -1.33 -1.53
N ALA A 15 -17.33 -0.79 -2.63
CA ALA A 15 -17.36 -1.45 -3.93
C ALA A 15 -16.61 -2.80 -3.90
N ALA A 16 -15.47 -2.87 -3.20
CA ALA A 16 -14.72 -4.11 -3.06
C ALA A 16 -15.48 -5.15 -2.22
N ALA A 17 -16.11 -4.74 -1.12
CA ALA A 17 -16.92 -5.63 -0.30
C ALA A 17 -18.12 -6.20 -1.07
N GLU A 18 -18.83 -5.35 -1.82
CA GLU A 18 -19.94 -5.75 -2.70
C GLU A 18 -19.48 -6.74 -3.75
N LYS A 19 -18.36 -6.45 -4.43
CA LYS A 19 -17.80 -7.32 -5.47
C LYS A 19 -17.35 -8.68 -4.93
N ALA A 20 -16.84 -8.71 -3.70
CA ALA A 20 -16.44 -9.95 -3.02
C ALA A 20 -17.60 -10.69 -2.34
N GLY A 21 -18.82 -10.11 -2.30
CA GLY A 21 -19.97 -10.66 -1.60
C GLY A 21 -19.80 -10.71 -0.07
N LEU A 22 -19.02 -9.76 0.51
CA LEU A 22 -18.68 -9.72 1.92
C LEU A 22 -19.31 -8.51 2.63
N LYS A 23 -19.45 -8.59 3.95
CA LYS A 23 -19.68 -7.42 4.78
C LYS A 23 -18.38 -6.63 4.89
N LEU A 24 -18.48 -5.28 4.86
CA LEU A 24 -17.37 -4.39 5.17
C LEU A 24 -17.37 -4.06 6.66
N TYR A 25 -16.24 -4.27 7.33
CA TYR A 25 -16.02 -3.86 8.70
C TYR A 25 -14.93 -2.79 8.79
N LEU A 26 -15.20 -1.66 9.42
CA LEU A 26 -14.20 -0.66 9.77
C LEU A 26 -14.07 -0.55 11.29
N GLY A 27 -12.92 -0.95 11.84
CA GLY A 27 -12.50 -0.61 13.19
C GLY A 27 -11.63 0.65 13.17
N SER A 28 -12.10 1.73 13.77
CA SER A 28 -11.41 3.02 13.73
C SER A 28 -11.66 3.84 15.01
N TYR A 29 -11.00 4.97 15.11
CA TYR A 29 -11.09 5.94 16.20
C TYR A 29 -10.91 7.34 15.60
N PRO A 30 -11.28 8.43 16.31
CA PRO A 30 -11.11 9.78 15.79
C PRO A 30 -9.64 10.16 15.66
N ILE A 31 -9.18 10.43 14.46
CA ILE A 31 -7.81 10.89 14.15
C ILE A 31 -7.77 11.75 12.89
N THR A 32 -7.25 12.96 12.99
CA THR A 32 -7.03 13.82 11.82
C THR A 32 -5.81 13.33 11.02
N PRO A 33 -5.92 13.19 9.68
CA PRO A 33 -7.05 13.55 8.81
C PRO A 33 -7.94 12.36 8.37
N ALA A 34 -7.88 11.21 9.03
CA ALA A 34 -8.52 9.97 8.60
C ALA A 34 -9.99 9.81 9.06
N THR A 35 -10.47 10.61 10.01
CA THR A 35 -11.80 10.47 10.64
C THR A 35 -12.94 10.50 9.63
N ASP A 36 -12.81 11.24 8.52
CA ASP A 36 -13.88 11.36 7.52
C ASP A 36 -14.18 10.04 6.81
N ILE A 37 -13.24 9.08 6.77
CA ILE A 37 -13.50 7.73 6.28
C ILE A 37 -14.53 7.03 7.17
N LEU A 38 -14.36 7.10 8.50
CA LEU A 38 -15.31 6.55 9.47
C LEU A 38 -16.68 7.23 9.34
N HIS A 39 -16.70 8.57 9.25
CA HIS A 39 -17.93 9.33 9.10
C HIS A 39 -18.68 8.96 7.80
N GLU A 40 -17.97 8.80 6.68
CA GLU A 40 -18.61 8.43 5.43
C GLU A 40 -19.15 7.00 5.49
N LEU A 41 -18.34 6.01 5.90
CA LEU A 41 -18.76 4.62 5.99
C LEU A 41 -19.95 4.41 6.94
N SER A 42 -20.05 5.17 8.01
CA SER A 42 -21.17 5.07 8.97
C SER A 42 -22.54 5.38 8.37
N LYS A 43 -22.60 6.06 7.22
CA LYS A 43 -23.82 6.39 6.49
C LYS A 43 -24.34 5.21 5.63
N HIS A 44 -23.51 4.19 5.39
CA HIS A 44 -23.77 3.13 4.39
C HIS A 44 -24.11 1.77 5.03
N LYS A 45 -24.79 1.77 6.18
CA LYS A 45 -25.20 0.54 6.89
C LYS A 45 -26.07 -0.38 6.03
N SER A 46 -26.91 0.19 5.16
CA SER A 46 -27.77 -0.56 4.22
C SER A 46 -26.97 -1.34 3.16
N CYS A 47 -25.70 -0.99 2.93
CA CYS A 47 -24.78 -1.70 2.05
C CYS A 47 -23.92 -2.74 2.79
N GLY A 48 -24.35 -3.22 3.97
CA GLY A 48 -23.62 -4.21 4.74
C GLY A 48 -22.37 -3.66 5.46
N VAL A 49 -22.25 -2.34 5.60
CA VAL A 49 -21.13 -1.69 6.29
C VAL A 49 -21.34 -1.68 7.79
N ILE A 50 -20.36 -2.19 8.52
CA ILE A 50 -20.26 -2.17 9.98
C ILE A 50 -19.13 -1.27 10.37
N THR A 51 -19.42 -0.21 11.12
CA THR A 51 -18.41 0.71 11.66
C THR A 51 -18.38 0.64 13.16
N VAL A 52 -17.19 0.48 13.74
CA VAL A 52 -16.97 0.48 15.19
C VAL A 52 -15.97 1.57 15.52
N GLN A 53 -16.40 2.53 16.32
CA GLN A 53 -15.51 3.52 16.91
C GLN A 53 -14.98 2.95 18.20
N CYS A 54 -13.67 2.75 18.25
CA CYS A 54 -12.94 2.25 19.40
C CYS A 54 -12.35 3.40 20.22
N GLU A 55 -11.82 3.10 21.41
CA GLU A 55 -11.20 4.11 22.26
C GLU A 55 -9.82 4.56 21.75
N ASP A 56 -9.07 3.65 21.11
CA ASP A 56 -7.70 3.91 20.66
C ASP A 56 -7.31 3.11 19.40
N GLU A 57 -6.09 3.29 18.98
CA GLU A 57 -5.46 2.67 17.83
C GLU A 57 -5.39 1.16 17.92
N ILE A 58 -5.06 0.63 19.09
CA ILE A 58 -4.83 -0.80 19.32
C ILE A 58 -6.15 -1.55 19.24
N SER A 59 -7.16 -1.08 20.01
CA SER A 59 -8.49 -1.67 20.02
C SER A 59 -9.16 -1.61 18.65
N ALA A 60 -8.97 -0.51 17.90
CA ALA A 60 -9.48 -0.36 16.54
C ALA A 60 -8.89 -1.40 15.58
N CYS A 61 -7.57 -1.60 15.62
CA CYS A 61 -6.89 -2.58 14.77
C CYS A 61 -7.25 -4.02 15.18
N ALA A 62 -7.21 -4.33 16.47
CA ALA A 62 -7.54 -5.66 16.99
C ALA A 62 -8.99 -6.07 16.67
N SER A 63 -9.95 -5.14 16.78
CA SER A 63 -11.35 -5.40 16.38
C SER A 63 -11.50 -5.70 14.89
N ALA A 64 -10.74 -5.00 14.02
CA ALA A 64 -10.74 -5.27 12.59
C ALA A 64 -10.11 -6.63 12.26
N ILE A 65 -9.05 -7.06 12.97
CA ILE A 65 -8.46 -8.39 12.83
C ILE A 65 -9.49 -9.47 13.21
N GLY A 66 -10.20 -9.30 14.32
CA GLY A 66 -11.27 -10.22 14.72
C GLY A 66 -12.40 -10.31 13.67
N ALA A 67 -12.79 -9.19 13.06
CA ALA A 67 -13.78 -9.16 12.00
C ALA A 67 -13.28 -9.85 10.71
N SER A 68 -11.99 -9.67 10.36
CA SER A 68 -11.35 -10.39 9.27
C SER A 68 -11.33 -11.90 9.52
N PHE A 69 -10.93 -12.34 10.71
CA PHE A 69 -11.00 -13.75 11.09
C PHE A 69 -12.43 -14.32 10.95
N ALA A 70 -13.45 -13.52 11.30
CA ALA A 70 -14.86 -13.89 11.18
C ALA A 70 -15.41 -13.81 9.74
N GLY A 71 -14.59 -13.49 8.73
CA GLY A 71 -14.96 -13.55 7.31
C GLY A 71 -15.48 -12.24 6.72
N ALA A 72 -15.22 -11.10 7.34
CA ALA A 72 -15.51 -9.79 6.74
C ALA A 72 -14.31 -9.25 5.92
N LEU A 73 -14.60 -8.40 4.93
CA LEU A 73 -13.57 -7.47 4.46
C LEU A 73 -13.35 -6.44 5.58
N ALA A 74 -12.22 -6.51 6.24
CA ALA A 74 -11.90 -5.66 7.36
C ALA A 74 -10.93 -4.53 6.97
N ALA A 75 -11.15 -3.36 7.55
CA ALA A 75 -10.29 -2.21 7.39
C ALA A 75 -10.08 -1.47 8.72
N THR A 76 -8.97 -0.75 8.83
CA THR A 76 -8.71 0.20 9.90
C THR A 76 -8.10 1.46 9.30
N SER A 77 -8.50 2.64 9.79
CA SER A 77 -7.95 3.91 9.32
C SER A 77 -7.17 4.62 10.42
N THR A 78 -6.09 5.30 10.03
CA THR A 78 -5.18 5.98 10.95
C THR A 78 -4.33 7.03 10.24
N SER A 79 -3.31 7.53 10.93
CA SER A 79 -2.24 8.42 10.47
C SER A 79 -0.93 7.96 11.11
N GLY A 80 0.22 8.51 10.72
CA GLY A 80 1.54 8.07 11.15
C GLY A 80 1.72 7.71 12.62
N PRO A 81 1.31 8.54 13.61
CA PRO A 81 1.39 8.17 15.02
C PRO A 81 0.64 6.88 15.35
N GLY A 82 -0.52 6.69 14.72
CA GLY A 82 -1.33 5.50 14.96
C GLY A 82 -0.78 4.25 14.28
N ILE A 83 -0.05 4.36 13.16
CA ILE A 83 0.71 3.24 12.58
C ILE A 83 1.71 2.71 13.61
N CYS A 84 2.42 3.60 14.31
CA CYS A 84 3.34 3.20 15.39
C CYS A 84 2.64 2.39 16.48
N LEU A 85 1.47 2.86 16.94
CA LEU A 85 0.71 2.20 18.02
C LEU A 85 0.06 0.88 17.58
N LYS A 86 -0.27 0.74 16.28
CA LYS A 86 -0.85 -0.48 15.70
C LYS A 86 0.19 -1.53 15.32
N SER A 87 1.49 -1.26 15.43
CA SER A 87 2.56 -2.09 14.86
C SER A 87 2.48 -3.55 15.27
N GLU A 88 2.22 -3.85 16.55
CA GLU A 88 2.07 -5.23 17.03
C GLU A 88 0.79 -5.88 16.50
N ALA A 89 -0.35 -5.22 16.55
CA ALA A 89 -1.60 -5.75 16.01
C ALA A 89 -1.50 -6.02 14.50
N ILE A 90 -0.81 -5.16 13.75
CA ILE A 90 -0.53 -5.41 12.31
C ILE A 90 0.30 -6.68 12.14
N ASN A 91 1.30 -6.92 13.00
CA ASN A 91 2.09 -8.14 12.98
C ASN A 91 1.25 -9.39 13.27
N LEU A 92 0.29 -9.29 14.20
CA LEU A 92 -0.68 -10.38 14.41
C LEU A 92 -1.43 -10.71 13.10
N ALA A 93 -1.89 -9.69 12.36
CA ALA A 93 -2.55 -9.92 11.08
C ALA A 93 -1.59 -10.53 10.03
N VAL A 94 -0.30 -10.21 10.07
CA VAL A 94 0.71 -10.80 9.17
C VAL A 94 0.94 -12.28 9.51
N ILE A 95 1.16 -12.63 10.77
CA ILE A 95 1.45 -14.02 11.16
C ILE A 95 0.22 -14.92 11.03
N ASP A 96 -0.97 -14.39 11.28
CA ASP A 96 -2.24 -15.09 11.09
C ASP A 96 -2.68 -15.11 9.61
N GLU A 97 -2.00 -14.34 8.76
CA GLU A 97 -2.28 -14.20 7.33
C GLU A 97 -3.76 -13.88 7.08
N LEU A 98 -4.24 -12.82 7.71
CA LEU A 98 -5.62 -12.35 7.60
C LEU A 98 -5.72 -11.15 6.65
N PRO A 99 -6.74 -11.09 5.78
CA PRO A 99 -6.98 -9.95 4.92
C PRO A 99 -7.37 -8.72 5.76
N LEU A 100 -6.59 -7.65 5.65
CA LEU A 100 -6.85 -6.39 6.36
C LEU A 100 -6.38 -5.21 5.51
N VAL A 101 -7.23 -4.20 5.32
CA VAL A 101 -6.81 -2.94 4.70
C VAL A 101 -6.47 -1.92 5.78
N ILE A 102 -5.22 -1.47 5.80
CA ILE A 102 -4.72 -0.47 6.73
C ILE A 102 -4.58 0.84 5.95
N ILE A 103 -5.45 1.81 6.25
CA ILE A 103 -5.43 3.09 5.57
C ILE A 103 -4.64 4.08 6.43
N ASP A 104 -3.48 4.47 5.93
CA ASP A 104 -2.64 5.48 6.55
C ASP A 104 -2.77 6.80 5.79
N VAL A 105 -3.46 7.75 6.42
CA VAL A 105 -3.57 9.12 5.91
C VAL A 105 -2.44 9.93 6.52
N GLN A 106 -1.30 9.96 5.83
CA GLN A 106 -0.06 10.56 6.30
C GLN A 106 -0.20 12.05 6.60
N ARG A 107 0.51 12.51 7.62
CA ARG A 107 0.59 13.91 8.04
C ARG A 107 1.99 14.26 8.51
N GLY A 108 2.28 15.57 8.64
CA GLY A 108 3.57 16.01 9.16
C GLY A 108 3.85 15.51 10.56
N GLY A 109 4.99 14.81 10.75
CA GLY A 109 5.49 14.30 12.03
C GLY A 109 6.62 15.16 12.59
N PRO A 110 7.38 14.66 13.61
CA PRO A 110 7.13 13.44 14.38
C PRO A 110 6.04 13.59 15.47
N SER A 111 5.62 12.46 16.06
CA SER A 111 4.54 12.41 17.07
C SER A 111 3.22 12.99 16.52
N THR A 112 2.51 13.80 17.29
CA THR A 112 1.29 14.48 16.83
C THR A 112 1.56 15.52 15.75
N GLY A 113 2.77 16.05 15.68
CA GLY A 113 3.32 16.88 14.60
C GLY A 113 2.40 17.98 14.11
N LEU A 114 2.09 17.94 12.82
CA LEU A 114 1.25 18.89 12.10
C LEU A 114 -0.02 18.20 11.59
N PRO A 115 -1.09 18.04 12.39
CA PRO A 115 -2.23 17.17 12.07
C PRO A 115 -2.96 17.45 10.76
N THR A 116 -2.92 18.70 10.28
CA THR A 116 -3.60 19.15 9.06
C THR A 116 -2.65 19.40 7.89
N LYS A 117 -1.39 19.04 8.03
CA LYS A 117 -0.34 19.28 7.04
C LYS A 117 0.10 17.99 6.37
N SER A 118 0.40 18.07 5.07
CA SER A 118 0.73 16.92 4.26
C SER A 118 2.24 16.68 4.23
N GLU A 119 2.62 15.44 4.51
CA GLU A 119 3.96 14.88 4.27
C GLU A 119 3.82 13.41 3.85
N GLN A 120 4.92 12.80 3.39
CA GLN A 120 4.98 11.40 2.97
C GLN A 120 6.04 10.66 3.80
N THR A 121 5.97 10.79 5.13
CA THR A 121 7.05 10.39 6.04
C THR A 121 6.87 9.01 6.66
N ASP A 122 5.80 8.29 6.32
CA ASP A 122 5.46 7.01 6.95
C ASP A 122 5.85 5.80 6.09
N LEU A 123 6.43 6.01 4.88
CA LEU A 123 6.76 4.93 3.94
C LEU A 123 7.68 3.87 4.55
N LEU A 124 8.82 4.25 5.12
CA LEU A 124 9.74 3.27 5.72
C LEU A 124 9.18 2.69 7.02
N GLN A 125 8.35 3.43 7.74
CA GLN A 125 7.60 2.96 8.90
C GLN A 125 6.70 1.78 8.53
N VAL A 126 5.89 1.91 7.49
CA VAL A 126 4.97 0.85 7.05
C VAL A 126 5.68 -0.33 6.41
N LEU A 127 6.87 -0.15 5.88
CA LEU A 127 7.67 -1.23 5.30
C LEU A 127 8.47 -1.99 6.35
N TYR A 128 9.14 -1.28 7.28
CA TYR A 128 10.16 -1.86 8.16
C TYR A 128 9.97 -1.54 9.65
N GLY A 129 8.95 -0.77 10.03
CA GLY A 129 8.76 -0.29 11.41
C GLY A 129 8.06 -1.26 12.35
N ARG A 130 8.19 -2.58 12.15
CA ARG A 130 7.60 -3.62 13.00
C ARG A 130 8.65 -4.60 13.47
N ASN A 131 8.32 -5.42 14.49
CA ASN A 131 9.20 -6.50 14.94
C ASN A 131 9.10 -7.73 14.03
N GLY A 132 10.20 -8.45 13.88
CA GLY A 132 10.30 -9.64 13.02
C GLY A 132 10.20 -9.34 11.53
N GLU A 133 10.27 -10.36 10.70
CA GLU A 133 10.06 -10.27 9.26
C GLU A 133 8.56 -10.17 8.96
N SER A 134 8.12 -9.00 8.57
CA SER A 134 6.70 -8.66 8.45
C SER A 134 6.38 -8.06 7.07
N PRO A 135 6.45 -8.85 6.00
CA PRO A 135 6.23 -8.37 4.64
C PRO A 135 4.76 -8.01 4.40
N MET A 136 4.52 -6.83 3.83
CA MET A 136 3.17 -6.38 3.45
C MET A 136 3.19 -5.64 2.12
N PRO A 137 2.14 -5.78 1.29
CA PRO A 137 1.93 -4.90 0.14
C PRO A 137 1.67 -3.46 0.59
N VAL A 138 2.20 -2.51 -0.19
CA VAL A 138 2.00 -1.07 0.04
C VAL A 138 1.59 -0.40 -1.26
N ILE A 139 0.44 0.25 -1.24
CA ILE A 139 -0.13 1.03 -2.35
C ILE A 139 -0.19 2.50 -1.92
N ALA A 140 0.17 3.42 -2.82
CA ALA A 140 0.10 4.86 -2.59
C ALA A 140 -0.85 5.51 -3.59
N ALA A 141 -1.95 6.09 -3.10
CA ALA A 141 -2.92 6.79 -3.95
C ALA A 141 -2.33 8.12 -4.47
N THR A 142 -2.62 8.45 -5.72
CA THR A 142 -1.98 9.55 -6.45
C THR A 142 -2.84 10.83 -6.54
N SER A 143 -4.14 10.72 -6.30
CA SER A 143 -5.10 11.83 -6.37
C SER A 143 -6.35 11.54 -5.54
N PRO A 144 -7.21 12.55 -5.26
CA PRO A 144 -8.48 12.31 -4.57
C PRO A 144 -9.35 11.25 -5.24
N THR A 145 -9.43 11.24 -6.56
CA THR A 145 -10.23 10.25 -7.31
C THR A 145 -9.57 8.88 -7.35
N ASP A 146 -8.25 8.82 -7.39
CA ASP A 146 -7.50 7.57 -7.36
C ASP A 146 -7.57 6.85 -6.01
N CYS A 147 -7.92 7.55 -4.93
CA CYS A 147 -8.16 6.91 -3.63
C CYS A 147 -9.25 5.82 -3.71
N PHE A 148 -10.22 5.94 -4.62
CA PHE A 148 -11.21 4.88 -4.88
C PHE A 148 -10.54 3.61 -5.42
N SER A 149 -9.83 3.74 -6.53
CA SER A 149 -9.20 2.59 -7.18
C SER A 149 -8.08 1.98 -6.33
N ALA A 150 -7.35 2.82 -5.58
CA ALA A 150 -6.31 2.36 -4.67
C ALA A 150 -6.89 1.56 -3.48
N ALA A 151 -8.00 2.02 -2.88
CA ALA A 151 -8.69 1.29 -1.81
C ALA A 151 -9.31 -0.01 -2.31
N TYR A 152 -9.93 0.02 -3.50
CA TYR A 152 -10.47 -1.19 -4.16
C TYR A 152 -9.37 -2.24 -4.39
N MET A 153 -8.24 -1.83 -4.96
CA MET A 153 -7.12 -2.74 -5.23
C MET A 153 -6.43 -3.23 -3.95
N ALA A 154 -6.34 -2.40 -2.90
CA ALA A 154 -5.84 -2.83 -1.60
C ALA A 154 -6.73 -3.94 -1.01
N ALA A 155 -8.05 -3.79 -1.09
CA ALA A 155 -9.00 -4.80 -0.63
C ALA A 155 -8.92 -6.08 -1.48
N LYS A 156 -8.81 -5.95 -2.82
CA LYS A 156 -8.63 -7.10 -3.72
C LYS A 156 -7.38 -7.88 -3.36
N ILE A 157 -6.23 -7.22 -3.24
CA ILE A 157 -4.96 -7.86 -2.87
C ILE A 157 -5.06 -8.51 -1.50
N ALA A 158 -5.65 -7.83 -0.51
CA ALA A 158 -5.80 -8.39 0.83
C ALA A 158 -6.61 -9.71 0.82
N LEU A 159 -7.74 -9.74 0.12
CA LEU A 159 -8.63 -10.90 0.05
C LEU A 159 -8.07 -12.06 -0.78
N GLU A 160 -7.42 -11.77 -1.90
CA GLU A 160 -6.91 -12.80 -2.79
C GLU A 160 -5.58 -13.40 -2.31
N HIS A 161 -4.79 -12.62 -1.54
CA HIS A 161 -3.50 -13.09 -1.02
C HIS A 161 -3.48 -13.34 0.48
N LEU A 162 -4.59 -13.17 1.19
CA LEU A 162 -4.72 -13.34 2.65
C LEU A 162 -3.53 -12.68 3.39
N THR A 163 -3.45 -11.37 3.27
CA THR A 163 -2.38 -10.55 3.86
C THR A 163 -2.91 -9.17 4.20
N PRO A 164 -2.43 -8.53 5.27
CA PRO A 164 -2.71 -7.10 5.44
C PRO A 164 -2.04 -6.30 4.31
N VAL A 165 -2.72 -5.22 3.88
CA VAL A 165 -2.26 -4.30 2.83
C VAL A 165 -2.31 -2.89 3.35
N VAL A 166 -1.24 -2.12 3.19
CA VAL A 166 -1.23 -0.70 3.54
C VAL A 166 -1.61 0.14 2.33
N LEU A 167 -2.60 0.99 2.51
CA LEU A 167 -2.96 2.07 1.59
C LEU A 167 -2.43 3.39 2.15
N LEU A 168 -1.40 3.94 1.52
CA LEU A 168 -0.88 5.27 1.81
C LEU A 168 -1.67 6.34 1.05
N THR A 169 -2.23 7.26 1.79
CA THR A 169 -2.70 8.55 1.30
C THR A 169 -2.00 9.64 2.12
N ASP A 170 -2.39 10.89 1.98
CA ASP A 170 -1.94 11.96 2.86
C ASP A 170 -2.99 13.06 2.98
N ALA A 171 -2.78 14.00 3.89
CA ALA A 171 -3.73 15.07 4.17
C ALA A 171 -4.11 15.90 2.93
N PHE A 172 -3.22 16.03 1.94
CA PHE A 172 -3.47 16.82 0.74
C PHE A 172 -4.54 16.16 -0.15
N ILE A 173 -4.36 14.89 -0.52
CA ILE A 173 -5.33 14.20 -1.38
C ILE A 173 -6.55 13.70 -0.60
N ALA A 174 -6.40 13.35 0.68
CA ALA A 174 -7.49 12.87 1.51
C ALA A 174 -8.60 13.93 1.70
N ASN A 175 -8.21 15.17 1.95
CA ASN A 175 -9.12 16.31 2.13
C ASN A 175 -9.33 17.12 0.84
N GLY A 176 -8.41 17.01 -0.11
CA GLY A 176 -8.56 17.60 -1.44
C GLY A 176 -9.75 17.01 -2.20
N SER A 177 -10.39 17.82 -3.04
CA SER A 177 -11.50 17.37 -3.88
C SER A 177 -11.15 17.46 -5.36
N ALA A 178 -11.76 16.57 -6.14
CA ALA A 178 -11.64 16.58 -7.59
C ALA A 178 -12.97 16.18 -8.24
N ALA A 179 -13.20 16.66 -9.47
CA ALA A 179 -14.31 16.20 -10.28
C ALA A 179 -14.17 14.71 -10.59
N TRP A 180 -15.23 13.95 -10.36
CA TRP A 180 -15.20 12.51 -10.49
C TRP A 180 -16.44 11.93 -11.12
N ARG A 181 -16.24 10.91 -11.93
CA ARG A 181 -17.30 10.06 -12.46
C ARG A 181 -17.24 8.72 -11.76
N LEU A 182 -18.32 8.36 -11.06
CA LEU A 182 -18.45 7.06 -10.39
C LEU A 182 -18.27 5.94 -11.43
N PRO A 183 -17.34 5.01 -11.25
CA PRO A 183 -17.20 3.86 -12.12
C PRO A 183 -18.41 2.93 -11.97
N LYS A 184 -18.72 2.19 -13.01
CA LYS A 184 -19.72 1.12 -12.91
C LYS A 184 -19.12 -0.09 -12.23
N MET A 185 -19.92 -0.84 -11.48
CA MET A 185 -19.45 -2.05 -10.81
C MET A 185 -18.95 -3.11 -11.81
N ASP A 186 -19.53 -3.19 -12.98
CA ASP A 186 -19.13 -4.12 -14.05
C ASP A 186 -17.76 -3.79 -14.66
N ASP A 187 -17.33 -2.54 -14.55
CA ASP A 187 -16.01 -2.09 -15.05
C ASP A 187 -14.88 -2.39 -14.04
N LEU A 188 -15.22 -2.81 -12.81
CA LEU A 188 -14.24 -3.12 -11.77
C LEU A 188 -13.76 -4.57 -11.88
N PRO A 189 -12.45 -4.84 -11.64
CA PRO A 189 -11.92 -6.19 -11.61
C PRO A 189 -12.66 -7.09 -10.63
N GLU A 190 -12.84 -8.36 -10.97
CA GLU A 190 -13.40 -9.36 -10.04
C GLU A 190 -12.51 -9.55 -8.82
N ILE A 191 -13.10 -9.90 -7.70
CA ILE A 191 -12.41 -10.24 -6.44
C ILE A 191 -12.77 -11.65 -6.04
N HIS A 192 -11.79 -12.51 -5.93
CA HIS A 192 -11.94 -13.93 -5.60
C HIS A 192 -11.19 -14.25 -4.31
N PRO A 193 -11.84 -14.14 -3.13
CA PRO A 193 -11.19 -14.52 -1.88
C PRO A 193 -10.73 -15.98 -1.93
N HIS A 194 -9.53 -16.27 -1.44
CA HIS A 194 -8.92 -17.59 -1.55
C HIS A 194 -9.47 -18.58 -0.51
N TYR A 195 -10.73 -18.98 -0.69
CA TYR A 195 -11.44 -19.85 0.25
C TYR A 195 -10.93 -21.29 0.23
N ALA A 196 -11.09 -21.95 1.39
CA ALA A 196 -10.90 -23.38 1.52
C ALA A 196 -11.90 -24.15 0.63
N THR A 197 -11.43 -25.19 -0.04
CA THR A 197 -12.18 -25.97 -1.00
C THR A 197 -12.92 -27.15 -0.34
N SER A 198 -13.97 -27.69 -0.98
CA SER A 198 -14.77 -28.75 -0.43
C SER A 198 -14.02 -30.05 -0.15
N ASP A 199 -12.95 -30.34 -0.90
CA ASP A 199 -12.08 -31.49 -0.69
C ASP A 199 -11.20 -31.37 0.55
N GLN A 200 -11.02 -30.15 1.09
CA GLN A 200 -10.33 -29.91 2.36
C GLN A 200 -11.22 -30.11 3.59
N ARG A 201 -12.54 -30.25 3.41
CA ARG A 201 -13.48 -30.44 4.50
C ARG A 201 -13.10 -31.64 5.37
N TYR A 202 -13.18 -31.49 6.69
CA TYR A 202 -12.78 -32.45 7.72
C TYR A 202 -11.27 -32.80 7.80
N ARG A 203 -10.45 -32.26 6.90
CA ARG A 203 -8.99 -32.39 6.92
C ARG A 203 -8.27 -31.07 6.69
N TYR A 204 -8.98 -29.97 6.90
CA TYR A 204 -8.42 -28.63 6.74
C TYR A 204 -7.32 -28.34 7.75
N THR A 205 -6.20 -27.82 7.25
CA THR A 205 -5.12 -27.27 8.05
C THR A 205 -4.92 -25.80 7.67
N PRO A 206 -4.84 -24.86 8.64
CA PRO A 206 -4.94 -23.43 8.37
C PRO A 206 -3.80 -22.87 7.52
N TYR A 207 -2.65 -23.53 7.48
CA TYR A 207 -1.48 -23.08 6.71
C TYR A 207 -1.18 -23.96 5.49
N GLN A 208 -2.08 -24.84 5.10
CA GLN A 208 -2.02 -25.45 3.78
C GLN A 208 -2.10 -24.34 2.72
N ARG A 209 -1.16 -24.36 1.77
CA ARG A 209 -0.95 -23.29 0.80
C ARG A 209 -1.11 -23.76 -0.62
N ASP A 210 -1.52 -22.87 -1.47
CA ASP A 210 -1.34 -23.00 -2.90
C ASP A 210 0.17 -22.96 -3.22
N PRO A 211 0.71 -23.94 -3.95
CA PRO A 211 2.17 -24.04 -4.19
C PRO A 211 2.71 -22.94 -5.14
N GLU A 212 1.88 -22.38 -5.99
CA GLU A 212 2.29 -21.36 -6.95
C GLU A 212 2.29 -19.96 -6.32
N THR A 213 1.24 -19.63 -5.58
CA THR A 213 1.05 -18.31 -4.99
C THR A 213 1.57 -18.18 -3.57
N CYS A 214 1.80 -19.29 -2.87
CA CYS A 214 2.08 -19.37 -1.43
C CYS A 214 0.93 -18.85 -0.55
N VAL A 215 -0.26 -18.64 -1.08
CA VAL A 215 -1.44 -18.19 -0.34
C VAL A 215 -2.06 -19.39 0.39
N ARG A 216 -2.38 -19.21 1.68
CA ARG A 216 -3.13 -20.23 2.42
C ARG A 216 -4.61 -20.20 2.00
N TYR A 217 -5.35 -21.24 2.31
CA TYR A 217 -6.79 -21.27 2.09
C TYR A 217 -7.55 -20.67 3.28
N TRP A 218 -8.57 -19.87 3.02
CA TRP A 218 -9.35 -19.17 4.04
C TRP A 218 -10.62 -19.95 4.41
N ALA A 219 -10.66 -20.44 5.63
CA ALA A 219 -11.87 -21.01 6.22
C ALA A 219 -12.45 -20.02 7.23
N ILE A 220 -13.77 -19.92 7.23
CA ILE A 220 -14.49 -19.00 8.12
C ILE A 220 -14.97 -19.76 9.36
N PRO A 221 -14.80 -19.23 10.57
CA PRO A 221 -15.31 -19.85 11.79
C PRO A 221 -16.80 -20.15 11.70
N GLY A 222 -17.19 -21.36 12.17
CA GLY A 222 -18.57 -21.84 12.11
C GLY A 222 -18.90 -22.66 10.86
N GLN A 223 -18.03 -22.73 9.86
CA GLN A 223 -18.18 -23.64 8.73
C GLN A 223 -17.91 -25.07 9.19
N GLU A 224 -18.86 -25.97 8.94
CA GLU A 224 -18.76 -27.39 9.32
C GLU A 224 -17.60 -28.08 8.62
N GLY A 225 -16.71 -28.71 9.39
CA GLY A 225 -15.56 -29.48 8.89
C GLY A 225 -14.30 -28.64 8.63
N TYR A 226 -14.30 -27.33 9.00
CA TYR A 226 -13.13 -26.45 8.86
C TYR A 226 -12.66 -25.90 10.22
N THR A 227 -12.86 -26.65 11.28
CA THR A 227 -12.42 -26.24 12.62
C THR A 227 -10.92 -26.08 12.65
N HIS A 228 -10.44 -24.92 13.11
CA HIS A 228 -9.02 -24.61 13.19
C HIS A 228 -8.75 -23.55 14.26
N ILE A 229 -7.47 -23.35 14.56
CA ILE A 229 -6.97 -22.33 15.47
C ILE A 229 -5.99 -21.44 14.71
N LEU A 230 -6.15 -20.13 14.82
CA LEU A 230 -5.15 -19.12 14.46
C LEU A 230 -4.70 -18.38 15.71
N GLY A 231 -3.51 -17.79 15.71
CA GLY A 231 -2.99 -16.97 16.80
C GLY A 231 -1.53 -16.59 16.59
N GLY A 232 -1.07 -15.63 17.38
CA GLY A 232 0.21 -14.94 17.20
C GLY A 232 1.47 -15.76 17.48
N LEU A 233 1.38 -17.01 17.95
CA LEU A 233 2.54 -17.89 18.03
C LEU A 233 2.81 -18.55 16.69
N GLU A 234 4.09 -18.84 16.38
CA GLU A 234 4.44 -19.55 15.16
C GLU A 234 3.79 -20.93 15.09
N LYS A 235 3.36 -21.31 13.91
CA LYS A 235 2.65 -22.55 13.64
C LYS A 235 3.44 -23.43 12.68
N ASP A 236 3.31 -24.72 12.86
CA ASP A 236 3.75 -25.70 11.88
C ASP A 236 2.95 -25.55 10.58
N GLY A 237 3.66 -25.39 9.46
CA GLY A 237 3.07 -25.14 8.15
C GLY A 237 2.19 -26.26 7.58
N LYS A 238 2.27 -27.47 8.16
CA LYS A 238 1.50 -28.65 7.73
C LYS A 238 0.31 -28.93 8.64
N THR A 239 0.52 -28.83 9.95
CA THR A 239 -0.49 -29.23 10.95
C THR A 239 -1.27 -28.04 11.51
N GLY A 240 -0.71 -26.83 11.48
CA GLY A 240 -1.25 -25.66 12.15
C GLY A 240 -1.10 -25.66 13.67
N SER A 241 -0.37 -26.62 14.23
CA SER A 241 -0.04 -26.66 15.65
C SER A 241 1.06 -25.66 15.99
N ILE A 242 1.13 -25.19 17.25
CA ILE A 242 2.23 -24.34 17.70
C ILE A 242 3.56 -25.07 17.49
N SER A 243 4.53 -24.39 16.92
CA SER A 243 5.86 -24.94 16.63
C SER A 243 6.95 -23.96 17.09
N THR A 244 7.99 -24.50 17.69
CA THR A 244 9.20 -23.78 18.08
C THR A 244 10.42 -24.28 17.31
N GLU A 245 10.19 -25.08 16.27
CA GLU A 245 11.25 -25.66 15.45
C GLU A 245 11.88 -24.59 14.54
N PRO A 246 13.23 -24.42 14.58
CA PRO A 246 13.92 -23.37 13.83
C PRO A 246 13.68 -23.45 12.31
N GLU A 247 13.72 -24.63 11.73
CA GLU A 247 13.54 -24.86 10.29
C GLU A 247 12.11 -24.54 9.85
N ASN A 248 11.12 -24.76 10.71
CA ASN A 248 9.74 -24.38 10.44
C ASN A 248 9.57 -22.85 10.48
N HIS A 249 10.20 -22.17 11.43
CA HIS A 249 10.17 -20.73 11.53
C HIS A 249 10.78 -20.07 10.28
N ASP A 250 11.98 -20.50 9.86
CA ASP A 250 12.64 -20.07 8.63
C ASP A 250 11.74 -20.28 7.41
N LEU A 251 11.15 -21.46 7.27
CA LEU A 251 10.23 -21.79 6.18
C LEU A 251 9.02 -20.85 6.15
N MET A 252 8.39 -20.60 7.31
CA MET A 252 7.17 -19.81 7.38
C MET A 252 7.44 -18.34 7.05
N ASP A 253 8.56 -17.77 7.48
CA ASP A 253 8.98 -16.41 7.12
C ASP A 253 9.24 -16.27 5.61
N HIS A 254 9.96 -17.23 5.03
CA HIS A 254 10.19 -17.27 3.59
C HIS A 254 8.90 -17.42 2.79
N LEU A 255 7.94 -18.22 3.25
CA LEU A 255 6.65 -18.39 2.57
C LEU A 255 5.82 -17.09 2.61
N ARG A 256 5.79 -16.37 3.74
CA ARG A 256 5.14 -15.06 3.85
C ARG A 256 5.78 -14.04 2.91
N SER A 257 7.11 -14.01 2.86
CA SER A 257 7.87 -13.12 1.96
C SER A 257 7.61 -13.41 0.49
N ARG A 258 7.69 -14.69 0.09
CA ARG A 258 7.38 -15.13 -1.29
C ARG A 258 5.96 -14.82 -1.70
N LYS A 259 4.99 -15.01 -0.80
CA LYS A 259 3.59 -14.66 -1.06
C LYS A 259 3.46 -13.20 -1.47
N VAL A 260 4.06 -12.27 -0.71
CA VAL A 260 4.02 -10.84 -1.04
C VAL A 260 4.79 -10.52 -2.32
N ALA A 261 5.98 -11.10 -2.52
CA ALA A 261 6.80 -10.86 -3.70
C ALA A 261 6.15 -11.36 -5.02
N ARG A 262 5.27 -12.37 -4.93
CA ARG A 262 4.55 -12.93 -6.09
C ARG A 262 3.26 -12.20 -6.45
N ILE A 263 2.83 -11.23 -5.66
CA ILE A 263 1.66 -10.41 -5.99
C ILE A 263 1.94 -9.68 -7.30
N GLU A 264 1.09 -9.93 -8.29
CA GLU A 264 1.19 -9.24 -9.57
C GLU A 264 0.65 -7.82 -9.46
N VAL A 265 1.48 -6.86 -9.83
CA VAL A 265 1.12 -5.44 -9.90
C VAL A 265 1.37 -4.93 -11.31
N PRO A 266 0.61 -3.92 -11.77
CA PRO A 266 0.83 -3.32 -13.08
C PRO A 266 2.25 -2.78 -13.24
N ASP A 267 2.74 -2.81 -14.47
CA ASP A 267 4.01 -2.19 -14.84
C ASP A 267 4.05 -0.70 -14.53
N LEU A 268 5.24 -0.22 -14.19
CA LEU A 268 5.50 1.21 -13.97
C LEU A 268 5.34 1.96 -15.29
N GLU A 269 4.29 2.77 -15.36
CA GLU A 269 4.00 3.58 -16.53
C GLU A 269 4.92 4.81 -16.58
N VAL A 270 5.38 5.14 -17.78
CA VAL A 270 6.19 6.33 -18.07
C VAL A 270 5.37 7.30 -18.92
N LEU A 271 5.30 8.55 -18.49
CA LEU A 271 4.66 9.66 -19.20
C LEU A 271 5.72 10.60 -19.80
N GLY A 272 5.38 11.33 -20.84
CA GLY A 272 6.27 12.31 -21.47
C GLY A 272 7.14 11.71 -22.57
N ASP A 273 8.41 12.09 -22.62
CA ASP A 273 9.35 11.69 -23.70
C ASP A 273 9.98 10.33 -23.36
N LYS A 274 9.22 9.26 -23.62
CA LYS A 274 9.52 7.89 -23.15
C LYS A 274 10.84 7.32 -23.64
N ASP A 275 11.25 7.68 -24.87
CA ASP A 275 12.37 7.03 -25.56
C ASP A 275 13.68 7.84 -25.49
N ASP A 276 13.58 9.17 -25.37
CA ASP A 276 14.72 10.07 -25.51
C ASP A 276 14.81 11.15 -24.42
N ALA A 277 14.13 10.96 -23.28
CA ALA A 277 14.24 11.89 -22.17
C ALA A 277 15.64 11.93 -21.57
N GLU A 278 16.12 13.14 -21.28
CA GLU A 278 17.38 13.39 -20.59
C GLU A 278 17.26 13.25 -19.07
N LEU A 279 16.03 13.37 -18.54
CA LEU A 279 15.71 13.25 -17.13
C LEU A 279 14.43 12.47 -16.94
N LEU A 280 14.49 11.42 -16.11
CA LEU A 280 13.30 10.76 -15.54
C LEU A 280 13.00 11.36 -14.17
N ILE A 281 11.80 11.92 -14.03
CA ILE A 281 11.24 12.35 -12.75
C ILE A 281 10.55 11.15 -12.12
N VAL A 282 10.85 10.84 -10.85
CA VAL A 282 10.25 9.74 -10.10
C VAL A 282 9.59 10.28 -8.87
N GLY A 283 8.35 9.86 -8.61
CA GLY A 283 7.61 10.18 -7.40
C GLY A 283 6.70 9.04 -6.94
N PHE A 284 6.01 9.22 -5.83
CA PHE A 284 4.96 8.32 -5.35
C PHE A 284 3.83 9.12 -4.69
N GLY A 285 2.65 8.48 -4.59
CA GLY A 285 1.53 9.07 -3.86
C GLY A 285 1.08 10.44 -4.41
N SER A 286 0.74 11.36 -3.52
CA SER A 286 0.11 12.66 -3.82
C SER A 286 0.98 13.65 -4.59
N THR A 287 2.27 13.38 -4.75
CA THR A 287 3.16 14.25 -5.55
C THR A 287 2.83 14.25 -7.04
N TYR A 288 2.05 13.27 -7.50
CA TYR A 288 1.74 13.05 -8.91
C TYR A 288 1.27 14.30 -9.66
N GLY A 289 0.27 15.00 -9.13
CA GLY A 289 -0.30 16.19 -9.82
C GLY A 289 0.72 17.31 -10.04
N HIS A 290 1.56 17.56 -9.04
CA HIS A 290 2.62 18.56 -9.12
C HIS A 290 3.73 18.15 -10.09
N LEU A 291 4.16 16.87 -10.05
CA LEU A 291 5.19 16.35 -10.95
C LEU A 291 4.70 16.30 -12.39
N LEU A 292 3.41 15.97 -12.62
CA LEU A 292 2.81 16.01 -13.96
C LEU A 292 2.75 17.43 -14.52
N SER A 293 2.43 18.42 -13.68
CA SER A 293 2.42 19.83 -14.08
C SER A 293 3.83 20.34 -14.40
N THR A 294 4.82 19.95 -13.58
CA THR A 294 6.24 20.26 -13.83
C THR A 294 6.75 19.59 -15.11
N LEU A 295 6.37 18.34 -15.38
CA LEU A 295 6.68 17.65 -16.65
C LEU A 295 6.18 18.46 -17.85
N LYS A 296 4.93 18.94 -17.79
CA LYS A 296 4.32 19.75 -18.87
C LYS A 296 5.05 21.08 -19.05
N GLU A 297 5.42 21.75 -17.97
CA GLU A 297 6.13 23.02 -18.00
C GLU A 297 7.54 22.86 -18.60
N LEU A 298 8.31 21.88 -18.16
CA LEU A 298 9.64 21.60 -18.70
C LEU A 298 9.61 21.27 -20.20
N ARG A 299 8.64 20.43 -20.62
CA ARG A 299 8.43 20.14 -22.04
C ARG A 299 8.02 21.38 -22.84
N GLY A 300 7.21 22.26 -22.26
CA GLY A 300 6.86 23.55 -22.86
C GLY A 300 8.07 24.47 -23.06
N LYS A 301 9.12 24.32 -22.25
CA LYS A 301 10.42 25.01 -22.39
C LYS A 301 11.37 24.29 -23.35
N GLY A 302 11.01 23.16 -23.94
CA GLY A 302 11.79 22.41 -24.92
C GLY A 302 12.68 21.32 -24.33
N TYR A 303 12.62 21.04 -23.02
CA TYR A 303 13.38 19.95 -22.40
C TYR A 303 12.71 18.59 -22.68
N LYS A 304 13.53 17.57 -22.92
CA LYS A 304 13.09 16.18 -23.05
C LYS A 304 13.07 15.51 -21.68
N VAL A 305 11.88 15.34 -21.13
CA VAL A 305 11.70 14.82 -19.77
C VAL A 305 10.58 13.78 -19.72
N ALA A 306 10.73 12.82 -18.80
CA ALA A 306 9.76 11.76 -18.56
C ALA A 306 9.39 11.72 -17.06
N LEU A 307 8.24 11.13 -16.74
CA LEU A 307 7.72 10.95 -15.38
C LEU A 307 7.30 9.50 -15.18
N ALA A 308 7.78 8.90 -14.09
CA ALA A 308 7.31 7.62 -13.58
C ALA A 308 6.78 7.80 -12.15
N GLN A 309 5.52 7.44 -11.91
CA GLN A 309 4.86 7.59 -10.61
C GLN A 309 4.56 6.23 -10.00
N PHE A 310 5.19 5.92 -8.86
CA PHE A 310 4.91 4.69 -8.14
C PHE A 310 3.56 4.78 -7.43
N LYS A 311 2.65 3.90 -7.82
CA LYS A 311 1.40 3.59 -7.11
C LYS A 311 1.57 2.33 -6.26
N TYR A 312 2.20 1.31 -6.81
CA TYR A 312 2.59 0.11 -6.08
C TYR A 312 4.04 0.26 -5.63
N VAL A 313 4.24 0.27 -4.31
CA VAL A 313 5.54 0.52 -3.70
C VAL A 313 6.15 -0.75 -3.12
N ASN A 314 5.33 -1.69 -2.71
CA ASN A 314 5.73 -3.05 -2.36
C ASN A 314 4.61 -4.05 -2.73
N PRO A 315 4.87 -5.07 -3.57
CA PRO A 315 6.08 -5.21 -4.37
C PRO A 315 6.23 -4.08 -5.39
N LEU A 316 7.46 -3.85 -5.83
CA LEU A 316 7.73 -2.93 -6.93
C LEU A 316 7.23 -3.53 -8.27
N PRO A 317 6.78 -2.71 -9.22
CA PRO A 317 6.51 -3.14 -10.60
C PRO A 317 7.72 -3.88 -11.21
N ARG A 318 7.47 -4.98 -11.93
CA ARG A 318 8.55 -5.84 -12.46
C ARG A 318 9.50 -5.13 -13.43
N ASN A 319 9.00 -4.14 -14.17
CA ASN A 319 9.78 -3.35 -15.11
C ASN A 319 10.55 -2.17 -14.47
N THR A 320 10.55 -2.02 -13.14
CA THR A 320 11.15 -0.87 -12.46
C THR A 320 12.62 -0.67 -12.82
N VAL A 321 13.42 -1.74 -12.78
CA VAL A 321 14.86 -1.67 -13.12
C VAL A 321 15.07 -1.29 -14.58
N GLU A 322 14.28 -1.85 -15.49
CA GLU A 322 14.33 -1.49 -16.90
C GLU A 322 14.03 0.00 -17.12
N VAL A 323 12.95 0.49 -16.52
CA VAL A 323 12.56 1.91 -16.61
C VAL A 323 13.65 2.82 -16.06
N LEU A 324 14.21 2.51 -14.87
CA LEU A 324 15.26 3.34 -14.27
C LEU A 324 16.58 3.29 -15.04
N ASN A 325 16.89 2.19 -15.73
CA ASN A 325 18.09 2.07 -16.57
C ASN A 325 18.02 2.88 -17.85
N ARG A 326 16.83 3.11 -18.39
CA ARG A 326 16.62 3.74 -19.70
C ARG A 326 17.15 5.17 -19.78
N TYR A 327 17.10 5.92 -18.67
CA TYR A 327 17.36 7.37 -18.70
C TYR A 327 18.73 7.74 -18.12
N PRO A 328 19.45 8.71 -18.71
CA PRO A 328 20.77 9.11 -18.24
C PRO A 328 20.76 9.78 -16.85
N LYS A 329 19.66 10.45 -16.51
CA LYS A 329 19.45 11.08 -15.21
C LYS A 329 18.13 10.65 -14.63
N VAL A 330 18.10 10.41 -13.32
CA VAL A 330 16.88 10.13 -12.54
C VAL A 330 16.85 11.06 -11.33
N VAL A 331 15.73 11.73 -11.11
CA VAL A 331 15.46 12.48 -9.88
C VAL A 331 14.28 11.86 -9.13
N VAL A 332 14.46 11.55 -7.84
CA VAL A 332 13.38 11.15 -6.95
C VAL A 332 12.90 12.37 -6.18
N ALA A 333 11.62 12.71 -6.34
CA ALA A 333 11.00 13.86 -5.70
C ALA A 333 9.94 13.42 -4.69
N GLU A 334 10.14 13.74 -3.42
CA GLU A 334 9.30 13.25 -2.32
C GLU A 334 9.16 14.26 -1.17
N GLN A 335 8.03 14.16 -0.46
CA GLN A 335 7.72 15.03 0.68
C GLN A 335 8.22 14.42 2.00
N ASN A 336 9.48 14.00 1.99
CA ASN A 336 10.23 13.44 3.12
C ASN A 336 11.73 13.59 2.85
N LEU A 337 12.60 13.04 3.68
CA LEU A 337 14.06 13.13 3.53
C LEU A 337 14.67 11.98 2.71
N GLY A 338 13.95 11.46 1.70
CA GLY A 338 14.48 10.48 0.76
C GLY A 338 14.09 9.03 1.06
N GLN A 339 12.88 8.78 1.58
CA GLN A 339 12.43 7.43 1.95
C GLN A 339 12.20 6.52 0.73
N LEU A 340 11.61 7.03 -0.35
CA LEU A 340 11.49 6.25 -1.61
C LEU A 340 12.86 6.03 -2.24
N ALA A 341 13.71 7.05 -2.27
CA ALA A 341 15.08 6.89 -2.77
C ALA A 341 15.88 5.87 -1.95
N ALA A 342 15.68 5.81 -0.63
CA ALA A 342 16.29 4.82 0.24
C ALA A 342 15.73 3.41 -0.06
N LEU A 343 14.41 3.26 -0.18
CA LEU A 343 13.80 2.00 -0.57
C LEU A 343 14.35 1.47 -1.89
N LEU A 344 14.39 2.31 -2.92
CA LEU A 344 14.92 1.92 -4.22
C LEU A 344 16.40 1.51 -4.15
N ARG A 345 17.22 2.14 -3.29
CA ARG A 345 18.61 1.73 -3.04
C ARG A 345 18.73 0.39 -2.30
N ILE A 346 17.80 0.09 -1.40
CA ILE A 346 17.75 -1.21 -0.73
C ILE A 346 17.42 -2.32 -1.73
N ARG A 347 16.55 -2.03 -2.70
CA ARG A 347 16.02 -3.02 -3.65
C ARG A 347 16.81 -3.13 -4.96
N ILE A 348 17.60 -2.12 -5.30
CA ILE A 348 18.24 -1.99 -6.61
C ILE A 348 19.71 -1.61 -6.43
N ASN A 349 20.59 -2.50 -6.84
CA ASN A 349 22.04 -2.30 -6.81
C ASN A 349 22.44 -1.08 -7.63
N ASN A 350 23.41 -0.32 -7.14
CA ASN A 350 24.02 0.83 -7.81
C ASN A 350 23.06 2.00 -8.10
N PHE A 351 21.86 2.04 -7.52
CA PHE A 351 20.93 3.14 -7.73
C PHE A 351 21.38 4.42 -7.01
N SER A 352 21.74 5.45 -7.75
CA SER A 352 22.21 6.73 -7.24
C SER A 352 21.49 7.91 -7.90
N PRO A 353 20.21 8.18 -7.56
CA PRO A 353 19.45 9.26 -8.18
C PRO A 353 19.86 10.63 -7.66
N TYR A 354 19.50 11.69 -8.39
CA TYR A 354 19.27 12.99 -7.81
C TYR A 354 18.05 12.94 -6.88
N GLN A 355 17.95 13.85 -5.93
CA GLN A 355 16.83 13.91 -5.01
C GLN A 355 16.34 15.35 -4.86
N TYR A 356 15.00 15.48 -4.83
CA TYR A 356 14.32 16.69 -4.38
C TYR A 356 13.47 16.34 -3.18
N ASN A 357 13.90 16.77 -1.99
CA ASN A 357 13.26 16.44 -0.72
C ASN A 357 12.67 17.70 -0.09
N LYS A 358 11.35 17.71 0.17
CA LYS A 358 10.66 18.83 0.79
C LYS A 358 9.93 18.39 2.05
N VAL A 359 10.34 18.89 3.22
CA VAL A 359 9.72 18.60 4.52
C VAL A 359 9.26 19.93 5.12
N LYS A 360 8.08 20.39 4.71
CA LYS A 360 7.52 21.68 5.15
C LYS A 360 6.03 21.58 5.54
N GLY A 361 5.46 20.38 5.56
CA GLY A 361 4.01 20.21 5.76
C GLY A 361 3.16 20.87 4.67
N GLN A 362 3.71 21.06 3.48
CA GLN A 362 3.08 21.73 2.34
C GLN A 362 3.34 20.96 1.04
N PRO A 363 2.39 20.94 0.12
CA PRO A 363 2.58 20.36 -1.20
C PRO A 363 3.78 20.96 -1.96
N PHE A 364 4.19 20.31 -3.01
CA PHE A 364 5.17 20.86 -3.95
C PHE A 364 4.66 22.14 -4.62
N VAL A 365 5.57 22.98 -5.06
CA VAL A 365 5.31 24.14 -5.89
C VAL A 365 5.95 23.90 -7.25
N VAL A 366 5.16 24.03 -8.33
CA VAL A 366 5.62 23.67 -9.68
C VAL A 366 6.83 24.51 -10.11
N SER A 367 6.86 25.81 -9.81
CA SER A 367 8.00 26.68 -10.13
C SER A 367 9.28 26.23 -9.40
N GLU A 368 9.19 25.88 -8.09
CA GLU A 368 10.35 25.36 -7.34
C GLU A 368 10.89 24.05 -7.98
N LEU A 369 9.98 23.14 -8.36
CA LEU A 369 10.35 21.89 -9.02
C LEU A 369 11.00 22.15 -10.39
N THR A 370 10.40 23.03 -11.18
CA THR A 370 10.92 23.38 -12.51
C THR A 370 12.34 23.92 -12.44
N GLU A 371 12.59 24.90 -11.55
CA GLU A 371 13.93 25.48 -11.36
C GLU A 371 14.96 24.44 -10.90
N GLU A 372 14.61 23.55 -9.97
CA GLU A 372 15.53 22.52 -9.49
C GLU A 372 15.79 21.44 -10.55
N PHE A 373 14.79 21.06 -11.33
CA PHE A 373 14.98 20.07 -12.39
C PHE A 373 15.75 20.64 -13.59
N GLU A 374 15.64 21.93 -13.89
CA GLU A 374 16.52 22.60 -14.87
C GLU A 374 17.99 22.55 -14.43
N LYS A 375 18.28 22.78 -13.15
CA LYS A 375 19.65 22.62 -12.63
C LYS A 375 20.17 21.19 -12.77
N ILE A 376 19.32 20.19 -12.53
CA ILE A 376 19.67 18.76 -12.70
C ILE A 376 19.90 18.43 -14.19
N LEU A 377 19.10 18.97 -15.09
CA LEU A 377 19.28 18.80 -16.54
C LEU A 377 20.63 19.33 -17.01
N LEU A 378 21.10 20.44 -16.46
CA LEU A 378 22.40 21.04 -16.77
C LEU A 378 23.57 20.39 -16.02
N ALA A 379 23.32 19.61 -14.96
CA ALA A 379 24.36 18.93 -14.20
C ALA A 379 25.00 17.77 -14.99
N PRO A 380 26.25 17.38 -14.71
CA PRO A 380 26.87 16.22 -15.35
C PRO A 380 26.10 14.93 -15.06
N ASN A 381 26.12 13.97 -15.98
CA ASN A 381 25.54 12.66 -15.74
C ASN A 381 26.26 11.97 -14.57
N ARG A 382 25.49 11.40 -13.64
CA ARG A 382 26.06 10.51 -12.63
C ARG A 382 26.45 9.20 -13.28
N THR A 383 27.59 8.65 -12.89
CA THR A 383 28.06 7.35 -13.40
C THR A 383 27.01 6.28 -13.07
N LYS A 384 26.41 5.67 -14.08
CA LYS A 384 25.56 4.49 -13.95
C LYS A 384 26.41 3.27 -14.26
N THR A 385 26.62 2.41 -13.30
CA THR A 385 26.84 0.98 -13.55
C THR A 385 25.46 0.35 -13.71
N GLY A 386 25.31 -0.65 -14.59
CA GLY A 386 23.99 -1.24 -14.87
C GLY A 386 23.22 -1.58 -13.59
N LEU A 387 21.95 -1.16 -13.52
CA LEU A 387 21.10 -1.43 -12.36
C LEU A 387 20.59 -2.87 -12.45
N THR A 388 20.57 -3.56 -11.32
CA THR A 388 19.98 -4.90 -11.15
C THR A 388 19.19 -4.93 -9.87
N TYR A 389 18.21 -5.84 -9.76
CA TYR A 389 17.61 -6.10 -8.47
C TYR A 389 18.64 -6.71 -7.51
N GLU A 390 18.49 -6.45 -6.23
CA GLU A 390 19.24 -7.11 -5.16
C GLU A 390 18.78 -8.56 -5.06
N ASP A 391 19.69 -9.53 -5.23
CA ASP A 391 19.36 -10.97 -5.35
C ASP A 391 18.72 -11.57 -4.09
N ASN A 392 18.95 -10.98 -2.92
CA ASN A 392 18.48 -11.52 -1.64
C ASN A 392 17.06 -11.09 -1.24
N ILE A 393 16.34 -10.31 -2.06
CA ILE A 393 15.06 -9.70 -1.68
C ILE A 393 13.86 -10.43 -2.33
N ILE A 394 14.11 -11.34 -3.28
CA ILE A 394 13.09 -12.09 -4.02
C ILE A 394 13.11 -13.60 -3.66
N ALA A 395 13.98 -14.02 -2.77
CA ALA A 395 14.11 -15.42 -2.38
C ALA A 395 12.98 -15.91 -1.47
#